data_441702e6bb0e2dc1ca378b300ca6d7e1
#
_entry.id   441702e6bb0e2dc1ca378b300ca6d7e1
#
_cell.length_a   1.000
_cell.length_b   1.000
_cell.length_c   1.000
_cell.angle_alpha   90.00
_cell.angle_beta   90.00
_cell.angle_gamma   90.00
#
_symmetry.space_group_name_H-M   'P 1'
#
loop_
_entity.id
_entity.type
_entity.pdbx_description
1 polymer ?
#
loop_
_entity_poly.entity_id
_entity_poly.type
_entity_poly.pdbx_seq_one_letter_code
_entity_poly.pdbx_strand_id
1 'polypeptide(L)'
;METSHSHHLETHSDSYLVKIKPEIKLLSFFVIILSIAFLSLENNVSVVLQAVIVAGLLIVSKLQLKTYLKRLSIDIPFILFALFLPFVSKGNGEILTSFFNFSIYKTGVDEMISILIKITLCVTLAIVLTATTSNIEIIYGLQKLKVSPLLISIFSFAIRYIDVFIDEVKRVKISMRSRGYSEKGIKTLKPLAFASGALLIRGYERGERVYNSMISRGFKGTLELEAREFNSSNLILLISIFSIVICIVCLLYTSPSPRDLST
;
A
#
# COMPACT_ATOMS: atom_id res chain seq x y z
N MET A 1 0.77 -20.55 26.60
CA MET A 1 2.08 -20.40 25.90
C MET A 1 1.76 -20.47 24.41
N GLU A 2 1.07 -19.43 23.90
CA GLU A 2 0.66 -19.34 22.51
C GLU A 2 1.73 -18.57 21.77
N THR A 3 2.28 -19.25 20.80
CA THR A 3 3.33 -18.80 19.89
C THR A 3 2.99 -17.45 19.29
N SER A 4 3.89 -16.50 19.46
CA SER A 4 3.98 -15.26 18.74
C SER A 4 3.70 -15.55 17.26
N HIS A 5 2.50 -15.23 16.80
CA HIS A 5 2.24 -15.11 15.37
C HIS A 5 2.99 -13.85 14.88
N SER A 6 4.28 -14.04 14.65
CA SER A 6 4.95 -13.21 13.65
C SER A 6 4.12 -13.34 12.38
N HIS A 7 3.35 -12.33 12.05
CA HIS A 7 2.80 -12.16 10.70
C HIS A 7 3.98 -11.92 9.74
N HIS A 8 4.86 -12.93 9.62
CA HIS A 8 5.59 -13.12 8.40
C HIS A 8 4.52 -13.40 7.37
N LEU A 9 4.18 -12.37 6.61
CA LEU A 9 3.52 -12.54 5.34
C LEU A 9 4.33 -13.63 4.63
N GLU A 10 3.74 -14.83 4.50
CA GLU A 10 4.38 -15.93 3.81
C GLU A 10 4.71 -15.42 2.42
N THR A 11 5.96 -15.03 2.24
CA THR A 11 6.50 -14.79 0.91
C THR A 11 6.54 -16.15 0.25
N HIS A 12 5.69 -16.37 -0.74
CA HIS A 12 5.77 -17.60 -1.54
C HIS A 12 7.16 -17.66 -2.18
N SER A 13 8.00 -18.52 -1.64
CA SER A 13 9.43 -18.66 -2.02
C SER A 13 9.66 -19.07 -3.47
N ASP A 14 8.62 -19.50 -4.20
CA ASP A 14 8.71 -20.07 -5.54
C ASP A 14 8.27 -19.10 -6.67
N SER A 15 7.91 -17.86 -6.35
CA SER A 15 7.49 -16.90 -7.37
C SER A 15 8.71 -16.24 -8.01
N TYR A 16 8.68 -16.07 -9.34
CA TYR A 16 9.74 -15.38 -10.10
C TYR A 16 9.97 -13.96 -9.58
N LEU A 17 8.90 -13.28 -9.11
CA LEU A 17 8.94 -11.93 -8.57
C LEU A 17 9.75 -11.81 -7.28
N VAL A 18 9.90 -12.87 -6.48
CA VAL A 18 10.68 -12.86 -5.24
C VAL A 18 12.19 -12.77 -5.52
N LYS A 19 12.64 -13.26 -6.67
CA LYS A 19 14.08 -13.30 -7.05
C LYS A 19 14.59 -11.99 -7.65
N ILE A 20 13.72 -11.01 -7.90
CA ILE A 20 14.06 -9.76 -8.58
C ILE A 20 14.56 -8.73 -7.57
N LYS A 21 15.52 -7.89 -8.02
CA LYS A 21 16.07 -6.79 -7.23
C LYS A 21 14.95 -5.90 -6.67
N PRO A 22 14.88 -5.67 -5.34
CA PRO A 22 13.80 -4.92 -4.72
C PRO A 22 13.74 -3.46 -5.18
N GLU A 23 14.87 -2.82 -5.50
CA GLU A 23 14.92 -1.46 -6.05
C GLU A 23 14.17 -1.33 -7.37
N ILE A 24 14.39 -2.27 -8.30
CA ILE A 24 13.72 -2.31 -9.61
C ILE A 24 12.23 -2.59 -9.43
N LYS A 25 11.89 -3.53 -8.57
CA LYS A 25 10.51 -3.88 -8.28
C LYS A 25 9.74 -2.70 -7.71
N LEU A 26 10.26 -2.04 -6.66
CA LEU A 26 9.61 -0.88 -6.04
C LEU A 26 9.39 0.25 -7.03
N LEU A 27 10.42 0.59 -7.83
CA LEU A 27 10.31 1.64 -8.82
C LEU A 27 9.28 1.29 -9.89
N SER A 28 9.32 0.05 -10.41
CA SER A 28 8.39 -0.39 -11.46
C SER A 28 6.94 -0.40 -10.98
N PHE A 29 6.68 -0.92 -9.78
CA PHE A 29 5.32 -0.93 -9.22
C PHE A 29 4.79 0.48 -8.95
N PHE A 30 5.65 1.38 -8.44
CA PHE A 30 5.30 2.78 -8.24
C PHE A 30 4.92 3.46 -9.55
N VAL A 31 5.69 3.22 -10.60
CA VAL A 31 5.44 3.75 -11.94
C VAL A 31 4.13 3.22 -12.53
N ILE A 32 3.84 1.92 -12.38
CA ILE A 32 2.58 1.33 -12.86
C ILE A 32 1.38 1.92 -12.10
N ILE A 33 1.50 2.10 -10.79
CA ILE A 33 0.44 2.74 -9.96
C ILE A 33 0.19 4.17 -10.44
N LEU A 34 1.23 4.96 -10.70
CA LEU A 34 1.09 6.30 -11.26
C LEU A 34 0.42 6.28 -12.63
N SER A 35 0.81 5.35 -13.49
CA SER A 35 0.19 5.18 -14.81
C SER A 35 -1.32 4.89 -14.70
N ILE A 36 -1.74 4.04 -13.76
CA ILE A 36 -3.17 3.75 -13.52
C ILE A 36 -3.90 4.98 -12.96
N ALA A 37 -3.26 5.75 -12.07
CA ALA A 37 -3.87 6.94 -11.47
C ALA A 37 -4.22 8.00 -12.53
N PHE A 38 -3.33 8.21 -13.51
CA PHE A 38 -3.52 9.16 -14.61
C PHE A 38 -4.28 8.60 -15.81
N LEU A 39 -4.73 7.34 -15.76
CA LEU A 39 -5.48 6.72 -16.85
C LEU A 39 -6.85 7.40 -17.04
N SER A 40 -7.17 7.84 -18.26
CA SER A 40 -8.53 8.27 -18.58
C SER A 40 -9.37 7.08 -19.08
N LEU A 41 -10.64 7.00 -18.65
CA LEU A 41 -11.52 5.88 -18.99
C LEU A 41 -12.27 6.06 -20.31
N GLU A 42 -12.12 7.18 -20.99
CA GLU A 42 -12.72 7.38 -22.30
C GLU A 42 -12.21 6.35 -23.32
N ASN A 43 -10.99 5.86 -23.11
CA ASN A 43 -10.35 4.88 -23.98
C ASN A 43 -10.37 3.47 -23.38
N ASN A 44 -11.43 2.70 -23.67
CA ASN A 44 -11.60 1.33 -23.17
C ASN A 44 -10.40 0.42 -23.43
N VAL A 45 -9.67 0.64 -24.54
CA VAL A 45 -8.49 -0.16 -24.91
C VAL A 45 -7.36 0.00 -23.88
N SER A 46 -7.09 1.24 -23.45
CA SER A 46 -6.04 1.52 -22.47
C SER A 46 -6.35 0.89 -21.10
N VAL A 47 -7.62 0.92 -20.71
CA VAL A 47 -8.10 0.31 -19.46
C VAL A 47 -7.91 -1.21 -19.49
N VAL A 48 -8.34 -1.86 -20.58
CA VAL A 48 -8.19 -3.31 -20.75
C VAL A 48 -6.72 -3.71 -20.76
N LEU A 49 -5.88 -2.94 -21.43
CA LEU A 49 -4.45 -3.23 -21.51
C LEU A 49 -3.75 -3.14 -20.13
N GLN A 50 -4.08 -2.11 -19.34
CA GLN A 50 -3.59 -1.98 -17.95
C GLN A 50 -4.12 -3.12 -17.06
N ALA A 51 -5.38 -3.50 -17.20
CA ALA A 51 -5.95 -4.62 -16.48
C ALA A 51 -5.25 -5.95 -16.81
N VAL A 52 -4.91 -6.18 -18.08
CA VAL A 52 -4.14 -7.36 -18.53
C VAL A 52 -2.73 -7.37 -17.93
N ILE A 53 -2.05 -6.23 -17.86
CA ILE A 53 -0.72 -6.12 -17.21
C ILE A 53 -0.82 -6.50 -15.74
N VAL A 54 -1.78 -5.93 -15.00
CA VAL A 54 -1.98 -6.19 -13.57
C VAL A 54 -2.36 -7.65 -13.32
N ALA A 55 -3.27 -8.22 -14.14
CA ALA A 55 -3.63 -9.63 -14.07
C ALA A 55 -2.43 -10.55 -14.36
N GLY A 56 -1.60 -10.21 -15.33
CA GLY A 56 -0.35 -10.94 -15.63
C GLY A 56 0.61 -10.94 -14.43
N LEU A 57 0.81 -9.78 -13.78
CA LEU A 57 1.63 -9.69 -12.57
C LEU A 57 1.04 -10.50 -11.40
N LEU A 58 -0.28 -10.52 -11.26
CA LEU A 58 -0.98 -11.33 -10.25
C LEU A 58 -0.74 -12.84 -10.50
N ILE A 59 -0.86 -13.31 -11.72
CA ILE A 59 -0.64 -14.71 -12.09
C ILE A 59 0.82 -15.11 -11.84
N VAL A 60 1.78 -14.27 -12.23
CA VAL A 60 3.22 -14.52 -12.04
C VAL A 60 3.58 -14.54 -10.54
N SER A 61 2.85 -13.80 -9.69
CA SER A 61 3.05 -13.79 -8.25
C SER A 61 2.67 -15.10 -7.56
N LYS A 62 1.92 -15.98 -8.23
CA LYS A 62 1.42 -17.28 -7.69
C LYS A 62 0.72 -17.17 -6.34
N LEU A 63 0.02 -16.07 -6.10
CA LEU A 63 -0.73 -15.87 -4.87
C LEU A 63 -1.92 -16.83 -4.78
N GLN A 64 -2.16 -17.37 -3.60
CA GLN A 64 -3.37 -18.15 -3.33
C GLN A 64 -4.61 -17.26 -3.45
N LEU A 65 -5.56 -17.66 -4.27
CA LEU A 65 -6.79 -16.91 -4.54
C LEU A 65 -7.55 -16.55 -3.26
N LYS A 66 -7.56 -17.45 -2.27
CA LYS A 66 -8.19 -17.21 -0.96
C LYS A 66 -7.55 -16.03 -0.21
N THR A 67 -6.23 -15.94 -0.24
CA THR A 67 -5.47 -14.86 0.40
C THR A 67 -5.68 -13.54 -0.33
N TYR A 68 -5.73 -13.58 -1.67
CA TYR A 68 -6.02 -12.41 -2.50
C TYR A 68 -7.42 -11.85 -2.21
N LEU A 69 -8.46 -12.68 -2.24
CA LEU A 69 -9.84 -12.27 -1.95
C LEU A 69 -10.01 -11.71 -0.53
N LYS A 70 -9.35 -12.33 0.46
CA LYS A 70 -9.35 -11.82 1.84
C LYS A 70 -8.70 -10.43 1.94
N ARG A 71 -7.63 -10.17 1.18
CA ARG A 71 -6.97 -8.85 1.16
C ARG A 71 -7.77 -7.82 0.36
N LEU A 72 -8.43 -8.24 -0.71
CA LEU A 72 -9.32 -7.40 -1.50
C LEU A 72 -10.52 -6.88 -0.67
N SER A 73 -10.87 -7.56 0.43
CA SER A 73 -11.88 -7.11 1.40
C SER A 73 -11.57 -5.71 1.99
N ILE A 74 -10.31 -5.25 1.92
CA ILE A 74 -9.91 -3.90 2.32
C ILE A 74 -10.53 -2.83 1.39
N ASP A 75 -10.89 -3.20 0.16
CA ASP A 75 -11.51 -2.30 -0.81
C ASP A 75 -12.99 -2.01 -0.53
N ILE A 76 -13.66 -2.81 0.31
CA ILE A 76 -15.11 -2.70 0.58
C ILE A 76 -15.52 -1.27 0.99
N PRO A 77 -14.85 -0.56 1.92
CA PRO A 77 -15.24 0.80 2.29
C PRO A 77 -15.15 1.78 1.12
N PHE A 78 -14.16 1.61 0.23
CA PHE A 78 -14.01 2.46 -0.95
C PHE A 78 -15.08 2.16 -2.01
N ILE A 79 -15.45 0.89 -2.17
CA ILE A 79 -16.57 0.47 -3.03
C ILE A 79 -17.88 1.08 -2.53
N LEU A 80 -18.14 1.05 -1.22
CA LEU A 80 -19.30 1.67 -0.62
C LEU A 80 -19.31 3.19 -0.85
N PHE A 81 -18.18 3.85 -0.70
CA PHE A 81 -18.05 5.29 -0.98
C PHE A 81 -18.31 5.60 -2.45
N ALA A 82 -17.73 4.83 -3.37
CA ALA A 82 -17.94 5.01 -4.80
C ALA A 82 -19.41 4.85 -5.20
N LEU A 83 -20.16 3.98 -4.51
CA LEU A 83 -21.58 3.76 -4.76
C LEU A 83 -22.44 5.00 -4.44
N PHE A 84 -21.95 5.93 -3.62
CA PHE A 84 -22.62 7.20 -3.35
C PHE A 84 -22.42 8.26 -4.44
N LEU A 85 -21.39 8.13 -5.30
CA LEU A 85 -21.09 9.12 -6.32
C LEU A 85 -22.24 9.41 -7.30
N PRO A 86 -22.97 8.41 -7.83
CA PRO A 86 -24.09 8.67 -8.73
C PRO A 86 -25.20 9.54 -8.11
N PHE A 87 -25.30 9.57 -6.78
CA PHE A 87 -26.31 10.36 -6.04
C PHE A 87 -25.83 11.76 -5.71
N VAL A 88 -24.51 11.98 -5.62
CA VAL A 88 -23.91 13.27 -5.20
C VAL A 88 -23.45 14.09 -6.41
N SER A 89 -23.04 13.44 -7.48
CA SER A 89 -22.54 14.09 -8.71
C SER A 89 -23.71 14.78 -9.42
N LYS A 90 -23.84 16.09 -9.22
CA LYS A 90 -24.76 16.96 -9.96
C LYS A 90 -24.10 17.41 -11.26
N GLY A 91 -23.90 16.50 -12.21
CA GLY A 91 -23.40 16.86 -13.52
C GLY A 91 -24.50 17.39 -14.45
N ASN A 92 -24.12 18.16 -15.49
CA ASN A 92 -25.00 18.59 -16.57
C ASN A 92 -25.36 17.46 -17.56
N GLY A 93 -25.27 16.20 -17.12
CA GLY A 93 -25.50 15.02 -17.96
C GLY A 93 -26.98 14.59 -18.01
N GLU A 94 -27.29 13.74 -19.00
CA GLU A 94 -28.61 13.11 -19.16
C GLU A 94 -28.99 12.33 -17.90
N ILE A 95 -30.22 12.54 -17.42
CA ILE A 95 -30.81 11.79 -16.32
C ILE A 95 -31.15 10.39 -16.82
N LEU A 96 -30.43 9.37 -16.37
CA LEU A 96 -30.68 7.98 -16.73
C LEU A 96 -31.98 7.46 -16.09
N THR A 97 -32.23 7.80 -14.82
CA THR A 97 -33.43 7.34 -14.10
C THR A 97 -33.64 8.20 -12.86
N SER A 98 -34.89 8.57 -12.57
CA SER A 98 -35.28 9.18 -11.29
C SER A 98 -35.97 8.12 -10.43
N PHE A 99 -35.33 7.69 -9.36
CA PHE A 99 -35.90 6.77 -8.39
C PHE A 99 -36.07 7.49 -7.06
N PHE A 100 -37.32 7.58 -6.57
CA PHE A 100 -37.67 8.14 -5.26
C PHE A 100 -37.06 9.51 -4.94
N ASN A 101 -37.16 10.48 -5.87
CA ASN A 101 -36.60 11.85 -5.71
C ASN A 101 -35.09 12.01 -5.83
N PHE A 102 -34.34 10.95 -6.20
CA PHE A 102 -32.92 11.01 -6.50
C PHE A 102 -32.72 10.86 -8.01
N SER A 103 -32.09 11.84 -8.64
CA SER A 103 -31.73 11.78 -10.07
C SER A 103 -30.36 11.14 -10.20
N ILE A 104 -30.29 10.02 -10.90
CA ILE A 104 -29.03 9.35 -11.22
C ILE A 104 -28.53 9.94 -12.53
N TYR A 105 -27.36 10.60 -12.46
CA TYR A 105 -26.69 11.19 -13.62
C TYR A 105 -25.73 10.20 -14.26
N LYS A 106 -25.72 10.15 -15.59
CA LYS A 106 -24.82 9.27 -16.36
C LYS A 106 -23.35 9.53 -16.00
N THR A 107 -22.96 10.79 -15.90
CA THR A 107 -21.60 11.20 -15.48
C THR A 107 -21.19 10.62 -14.13
N GLY A 108 -22.09 10.58 -13.16
CA GLY A 108 -21.82 10.00 -11.84
C GLY A 108 -21.61 8.47 -11.89
N VAL A 109 -22.31 7.79 -12.78
CA VAL A 109 -22.11 6.35 -12.98
C VAL A 109 -20.77 6.06 -13.65
N ASP A 110 -20.40 6.83 -14.66
CA ASP A 110 -19.10 6.71 -15.34
C ASP A 110 -17.94 7.00 -14.37
N GLU A 111 -18.05 8.02 -13.52
CA GLU A 111 -17.09 8.33 -12.46
C GLU A 111 -16.99 7.19 -11.43
N MET A 112 -18.13 6.62 -11.00
CA MET A 112 -18.17 5.48 -10.09
C MET A 112 -17.39 4.29 -10.67
N ILE A 113 -17.67 3.92 -11.91
CA ILE A 113 -17.00 2.80 -12.61
C ILE A 113 -15.50 3.08 -12.71
N SER A 114 -15.13 4.32 -13.07
CA SER A 114 -13.75 4.78 -13.15
C SER A 114 -12.99 4.54 -11.87
N ILE A 115 -13.54 5.01 -10.77
CA ILE A 115 -12.90 4.92 -9.45
C ILE A 115 -12.79 3.47 -9.01
N LEU A 116 -13.84 2.66 -9.20
CA LEU A 116 -13.82 1.23 -8.85
C LEU A 116 -12.72 0.47 -9.59
N ILE A 117 -12.59 0.67 -10.89
CA ILE A 117 -11.55 0.02 -11.70
C ILE A 117 -10.15 0.45 -11.22
N LYS A 118 -9.91 1.75 -11.08
CA LYS A 118 -8.60 2.28 -10.64
C LYS A 118 -8.22 1.77 -9.26
N ILE A 119 -9.13 1.83 -8.30
CA ILE A 119 -8.86 1.36 -6.93
C ILE A 119 -8.53 -0.14 -6.94
N THR A 120 -9.36 -0.96 -7.59
CA THR A 120 -9.15 -2.40 -7.63
C THR A 120 -7.81 -2.77 -8.27
N LEU A 121 -7.40 -2.09 -9.34
CA LEU A 121 -6.11 -2.30 -9.99
C LEU A 121 -4.95 -1.87 -9.09
N CYS A 122 -5.03 -0.69 -8.44
CA CYS A 122 -4.00 -0.20 -7.53
C CYS A 122 -3.84 -1.10 -6.29
N VAL A 123 -4.96 -1.53 -5.69
CA VAL A 123 -4.94 -2.44 -4.53
C VAL A 123 -4.39 -3.81 -4.91
N THR A 124 -4.75 -4.32 -6.08
CA THR A 124 -4.17 -5.58 -6.59
C THR A 124 -2.64 -5.48 -6.71
N LEU A 125 -2.12 -4.39 -7.26
CA LEU A 125 -0.67 -4.16 -7.33
C LEU A 125 -0.03 -4.08 -5.95
N ALA A 126 -0.64 -3.35 -5.01
CA ALA A 126 -0.15 -3.25 -3.64
C ALA A 126 -0.12 -4.62 -2.94
N ILE A 127 -1.15 -5.46 -3.17
CA ILE A 127 -1.22 -6.84 -2.65
C ILE A 127 -0.09 -7.68 -3.25
N VAL A 128 0.14 -7.61 -4.56
CA VAL A 128 1.22 -8.34 -5.24
C VAL A 128 2.58 -7.91 -4.72
N LEU A 129 2.83 -6.60 -4.56
CA LEU A 129 4.08 -6.07 -4.04
C LEU A 129 4.35 -6.57 -2.61
N THR A 130 3.38 -6.41 -1.71
CA THR A 130 3.52 -6.80 -0.29
C THR A 130 3.60 -8.31 -0.08
N ALA A 131 3.05 -9.11 -0.98
CA ALA A 131 3.14 -10.56 -0.91
C ALA A 131 4.45 -11.13 -1.49
N THR A 132 5.11 -10.38 -2.37
CA THR A 132 6.33 -10.82 -3.05
C THR A 132 7.61 -10.15 -2.52
N THR A 133 7.49 -9.21 -1.58
CA THR A 133 8.63 -8.43 -1.07
C THR A 133 8.54 -8.33 0.44
N SER A 134 9.57 -8.77 1.15
CA SER A 134 9.63 -8.65 2.61
C SER A 134 9.88 -7.19 3.05
N ASN A 135 9.51 -6.87 4.30
CA ASN A 135 9.71 -5.53 4.84
C ASN A 135 11.19 -5.09 4.81
N ILE A 136 12.11 -6.03 5.04
CA ILE A 136 13.56 -5.76 5.00
C ILE A 136 14.02 -5.49 3.56
N GLU A 137 13.51 -6.24 2.58
CA GLU A 137 13.80 -6.03 1.16
C GLU A 137 13.29 -4.68 0.67
N ILE A 138 12.13 -4.22 1.18
CA ILE A 138 11.60 -2.87 0.86
C ILE A 138 12.59 -1.80 1.35
N ILE A 139 13.08 -1.89 2.58
CA ILE A 139 14.05 -0.91 3.11
C ILE A 139 15.36 -0.95 2.31
N TYR A 140 15.84 -2.15 1.97
CA TYR A 140 17.01 -2.30 1.12
C TYR A 140 16.82 -1.65 -0.25
N GLY A 141 15.67 -1.87 -0.89
CA GLY A 141 15.32 -1.22 -2.16
C GLY A 141 15.30 0.31 -2.05
N LEU A 142 14.73 0.87 -0.97
CA LEU A 142 14.73 2.31 -0.69
C LEU A 142 16.15 2.86 -0.49
N GLN A 143 17.03 2.11 0.18
CA GLN A 143 18.45 2.48 0.34
C GLN A 143 19.15 2.59 -1.02
N LYS A 144 18.92 1.64 -1.93
CA LYS A 144 19.47 1.67 -3.30
C LYS A 144 18.90 2.80 -4.15
N LEU A 145 17.64 3.20 -3.91
CA LEU A 145 17.01 4.38 -4.52
C LEU A 145 17.50 5.72 -3.93
N LYS A 146 18.59 5.70 -3.13
CA LYS A 146 19.22 6.88 -2.53
C LYS A 146 18.31 7.66 -1.58
N VAL A 147 17.38 7.01 -0.90
CA VAL A 147 16.64 7.61 0.22
C VAL A 147 17.62 7.92 1.34
N SER A 148 17.36 8.99 2.10
CA SER A 148 18.24 9.45 3.18
C SER A 148 18.65 8.32 4.12
N PRO A 149 19.97 8.14 4.41
CA PRO A 149 20.46 7.10 5.31
C PRO A 149 19.85 7.15 6.72
N LEU A 150 19.49 8.35 7.18
CA LEU A 150 18.80 8.54 8.46
C LEU A 150 17.44 7.86 8.44
N LEU A 151 16.63 8.05 7.40
CA LEU A 151 15.31 7.40 7.26
C LEU A 151 15.44 5.88 7.16
N ILE A 152 16.43 5.39 6.41
CA ILE A 152 16.71 3.94 6.31
C ILE A 152 17.02 3.34 7.68
N SER A 153 17.84 4.03 8.47
CA SER A 153 18.18 3.60 9.84
C SER A 153 16.94 3.57 10.73
N ILE A 154 16.10 4.63 10.68
CA ILE A 154 14.86 4.70 11.47
C ILE A 154 13.91 3.56 11.10
N PHE A 155 13.64 3.32 9.81
CA PHE A 155 12.77 2.24 9.37
C PHE A 155 13.32 0.86 9.73
N SER A 156 14.63 0.65 9.60
CA SER A 156 15.28 -0.61 9.95
C SER A 156 15.13 -0.93 11.44
N PHE A 157 15.32 0.06 12.31
CA PHE A 157 15.07 -0.09 13.73
C PHE A 157 13.59 -0.28 14.04
N ALA A 158 12.70 0.48 13.40
CA ALA A 158 11.26 0.33 13.60
C ALA A 158 10.80 -1.09 13.34
N ILE A 159 11.19 -1.69 12.20
CA ILE A 159 10.83 -3.08 11.87
C ILE A 159 11.41 -4.07 12.88
N ARG A 160 12.67 -3.87 13.29
CA ARG A 160 13.33 -4.77 14.27
C ARG A 160 12.64 -4.75 15.63
N TYR A 161 12.18 -3.57 16.08
CA TYR A 161 11.63 -3.40 17.44
C TYR A 161 10.12 -3.47 17.52
N ILE A 162 9.40 -3.58 16.38
CA ILE A 162 7.94 -3.61 16.38
C ILE A 162 7.38 -4.80 17.16
N ASP A 163 7.95 -6.00 17.02
CA ASP A 163 7.52 -7.19 17.74
C ASP A 163 7.73 -7.05 19.24
N VAL A 164 8.87 -6.50 19.64
CA VAL A 164 9.19 -6.23 21.04
C VAL A 164 8.21 -5.22 21.65
N PHE A 165 7.83 -4.20 20.87
CA PHE A 165 6.86 -3.19 21.29
C PHE A 165 5.44 -3.77 21.39
N ILE A 166 5.03 -4.61 20.45
CA ILE A 166 3.76 -5.33 20.48
C ILE A 166 3.65 -6.18 21.76
N ASP A 167 4.71 -6.89 22.14
CA ASP A 167 4.70 -7.69 23.36
C ASP A 167 4.64 -6.82 24.62
N GLU A 168 5.25 -5.64 24.62
CA GLU A 168 5.11 -4.68 25.71
C GLU A 168 3.66 -4.17 25.82
N VAL A 169 3.01 -3.83 24.70
CA VAL A 169 1.59 -3.45 24.67
C VAL A 169 0.71 -4.56 25.24
N LYS A 170 0.95 -5.82 24.87
CA LYS A 170 0.21 -6.98 25.40
C LYS A 170 0.36 -7.08 26.92
N ARG A 171 1.60 -6.94 27.44
CA ARG A 171 1.86 -6.98 28.90
C ARG A 171 1.13 -5.87 29.64
N VAL A 172 1.16 -4.65 29.12
CA VAL A 172 0.44 -3.52 29.71
C VAL A 172 -1.07 -3.78 29.69
N LYS A 173 -1.61 -4.29 28.58
CA LYS A 173 -3.03 -4.63 28.45
C LYS A 173 -3.46 -5.68 29.48
N ILE A 174 -2.65 -6.72 29.69
CA ILE A 174 -2.92 -7.74 30.74
C ILE A 174 -2.93 -7.10 32.13
N SER A 175 -1.94 -6.27 32.44
CA SER A 175 -1.86 -5.55 33.73
C SER A 175 -3.06 -4.65 33.97
N MET A 176 -3.52 -3.92 32.94
CA MET A 176 -4.72 -3.08 33.02
C MET A 176 -5.98 -3.91 33.31
N ARG A 177 -6.14 -5.05 32.60
CA ARG A 177 -7.28 -5.95 32.80
C ARG A 177 -7.31 -6.52 34.22
N SER A 178 -6.17 -6.90 34.76
CA SER A 178 -6.05 -7.38 36.15
C SER A 178 -6.47 -6.33 37.18
N ARG A 179 -6.42 -5.05 36.83
CA ARG A 179 -6.86 -3.90 37.65
C ARG A 179 -8.30 -3.48 37.39
N GLY A 180 -9.10 -4.32 36.73
CA GLY A 180 -10.51 -4.06 36.45
C GLY A 180 -10.78 -3.16 35.25
N TYR A 181 -9.79 -2.93 34.39
CA TYR A 181 -9.99 -2.18 33.15
C TYR A 181 -10.89 -2.98 32.21
N SER A 182 -12.01 -2.35 31.79
CA SER A 182 -12.89 -2.87 30.74
C SER A 182 -12.81 -1.98 29.50
N GLU A 183 -12.77 -2.54 28.32
CA GLU A 183 -12.62 -1.80 27.03
C GLU A 183 -13.91 -1.08 26.62
N LYS A 184 -14.90 -0.94 27.50
CA LYS A 184 -16.23 -0.39 27.20
C LYS A 184 -16.43 0.99 27.82
N GLY A 185 -16.78 1.98 26.99
CA GLY A 185 -17.22 3.31 27.40
C GLY A 185 -16.13 4.39 27.40
N ILE A 186 -16.57 5.66 27.43
CA ILE A 186 -15.69 6.84 27.34
C ILE A 186 -14.75 6.97 28.57
N LYS A 187 -15.16 6.47 29.74
CA LYS A 187 -14.36 6.50 30.97
C LYS A 187 -13.07 5.68 30.88
N THR A 188 -12.95 4.79 29.89
CA THR A 188 -11.75 3.96 29.65
C THR A 188 -10.63 4.71 28.94
N LEU A 189 -10.88 5.90 28.37
CA LEU A 189 -9.87 6.70 27.69
C LEU A 189 -8.77 7.20 28.64
N LYS A 190 -9.11 7.58 29.86
CA LYS A 190 -8.12 8.09 30.83
C LYS A 190 -7.05 7.03 31.22
N PRO A 191 -7.40 5.79 31.63
CA PRO A 191 -6.40 4.74 31.85
C PRO A 191 -5.60 4.40 30.59
N LEU A 192 -6.21 4.42 29.42
CA LEU A 192 -5.53 4.17 28.14
C LEU A 192 -4.48 5.24 27.86
N ALA A 193 -4.78 6.53 28.09
CA ALA A 193 -3.85 7.63 27.92
C ALA A 193 -2.63 7.49 28.85
N PHE A 194 -2.83 7.15 30.14
CA PHE A 194 -1.72 6.87 31.06
C PHE A 194 -0.89 5.65 30.65
N ALA A 195 -1.51 4.60 30.18
CA ALA A 195 -0.81 3.43 29.65
C ALA A 195 0.02 3.76 28.43
N SER A 196 -0.51 4.58 27.50
CA SER A 196 0.21 5.04 26.31
C SER A 196 1.41 5.90 26.69
N GLY A 197 1.27 6.82 27.66
CA GLY A 197 2.38 7.60 28.19
C GLY A 197 3.48 6.74 28.82
N ALA A 198 3.11 5.74 29.62
CA ALA A 198 4.07 4.80 30.20
C ALA A 198 4.80 3.97 29.14
N LEU A 199 4.09 3.52 28.09
CA LEU A 199 4.69 2.81 26.95
C LEU A 199 5.69 3.70 26.19
N LEU A 200 5.36 4.97 25.98
CA LEU A 200 6.23 5.93 25.31
C LEU A 200 7.53 6.14 26.09
N ILE A 201 7.44 6.35 27.42
CA ILE A 201 8.61 6.51 28.28
C ILE A 201 9.51 5.27 28.24
N ARG A 202 8.93 4.07 28.39
CA ARG A 202 9.69 2.83 28.30
C ARG A 202 10.33 2.61 26.94
N GLY A 203 9.63 2.99 25.85
CA GLY A 203 10.17 2.94 24.49
C GLY A 203 11.37 3.87 24.33
N TYR A 204 11.25 5.10 24.85
CA TYR A 204 12.33 6.09 24.83
C TYR A 204 13.58 5.61 25.58
N GLU A 205 13.42 5.20 26.84
CA GLU A 205 14.53 4.67 27.66
C GLU A 205 15.21 3.47 27.01
N ARG A 206 14.42 2.59 26.36
CA ARG A 206 14.97 1.46 25.60
C ARG A 206 15.77 1.94 24.40
N GLY A 207 15.24 2.91 23.64
CA GLY A 207 15.92 3.51 22.49
C GLY A 207 17.25 4.11 22.89
N GLU A 208 17.28 4.86 23.99
CA GLU A 208 18.49 5.45 24.54
C GLU A 208 19.55 4.40 24.91
N ARG A 209 19.16 3.33 25.62
CA ARG A 209 20.08 2.22 25.95
C ARG A 209 20.64 1.53 24.72
N VAL A 210 19.81 1.31 23.70
CA VAL A 210 20.23 0.69 22.43
C VAL A 210 21.18 1.63 21.69
N TYR A 211 20.87 2.91 21.61
CA TYR A 211 21.71 3.92 20.97
C TYR A 211 23.09 4.00 21.62
N ASN A 212 23.16 4.13 22.95
CA ASN A 212 24.41 4.17 23.71
C ASN A 212 25.26 2.91 23.49
N SER A 213 24.59 1.73 23.46
CA SER A 213 25.27 0.47 23.16
C SER A 213 25.82 0.41 21.72
N MET A 214 25.14 1.01 20.74
CA MET A 214 25.62 1.09 19.36
C MET A 214 26.81 2.07 19.22
N ILE A 215 26.74 3.22 19.87
CA ILE A 215 27.85 4.20 19.89
C ILE A 215 29.12 3.54 20.46
N SER A 216 29.00 2.81 21.57
CA SER A 216 30.12 2.07 22.17
C SER A 216 30.72 1.00 21.24
N ARG A 217 29.98 0.55 20.24
CA ARG A 217 30.43 -0.38 19.19
C ARG A 217 30.86 0.29 17.89
N GLY A 218 30.99 1.63 17.90
CA GLY A 218 31.49 2.40 16.75
C GLY A 218 30.41 2.74 15.71
N PHE A 219 29.12 2.76 16.08
CA PHE A 219 28.06 3.18 15.17
C PHE A 219 28.22 4.64 14.75
N LYS A 220 28.24 4.89 13.44
CA LYS A 220 28.45 6.22 12.83
C LYS A 220 27.16 6.86 12.29
N GLY A 221 25.98 6.41 12.73
CA GLY A 221 24.68 6.99 12.32
C GLY A 221 24.07 6.38 11.07
N THR A 222 24.76 5.51 10.37
CA THR A 222 24.26 4.83 9.16
C THR A 222 24.30 3.33 9.32
N LEU A 223 23.22 2.66 8.92
CA LEU A 223 23.19 1.19 8.81
C LEU A 223 23.40 0.81 7.34
N GLU A 224 24.42 0.02 7.08
CA GLU A 224 24.58 -0.66 5.80
C GLU A 224 23.83 -1.99 5.87
N LEU A 225 22.77 -2.11 5.09
CA LEU A 225 22.05 -3.38 4.97
C LEU A 225 22.75 -4.23 3.92
N GLU A 226 23.14 -5.44 4.30
CA GLU A 226 23.69 -6.41 3.37
C GLU A 226 22.62 -6.94 2.44
N ALA A 227 22.93 -6.99 1.15
CA ALA A 227 22.02 -7.49 0.15
C ALA A 227 22.05 -9.01 0.13
N ARG A 228 20.86 -9.62 0.08
CA ARG A 228 20.71 -10.96 -0.48
C ARG A 228 21.06 -10.89 -1.98
N GLU A 229 21.64 -11.95 -2.52
CA GLU A 229 21.86 -12.05 -3.97
C GLU A 229 20.52 -12.10 -4.71
N PHE A 230 20.23 -11.08 -5.48
CA PHE A 230 19.04 -10.96 -6.31
C PHE A 230 19.42 -11.05 -7.78
N ASN A 231 18.57 -11.69 -8.57
CA ASN A 231 18.73 -11.73 -10.01
C ASN A 231 18.25 -10.43 -10.66
N SER A 232 19.02 -9.87 -11.58
CA SER A 232 18.61 -8.69 -12.34
C SER A 232 17.68 -9.13 -13.47
N SER A 233 16.39 -8.91 -13.32
CA SER A 233 15.44 -9.09 -14.42
C SER A 233 14.96 -7.73 -14.92
N ASN A 234 15.26 -7.45 -16.17
CA ASN A 234 14.80 -6.21 -16.84
C ASN A 234 13.34 -6.31 -17.31
N LEU A 235 12.72 -7.50 -17.20
CA LEU A 235 11.36 -7.73 -17.68
C LEU A 235 10.34 -6.82 -16.99
N ILE A 236 10.44 -6.66 -15.67
CA ILE A 236 9.53 -5.78 -14.92
C ILE A 236 9.74 -4.30 -15.29
N LEU A 237 10.98 -3.88 -15.54
CA LEU A 237 11.26 -2.54 -16.06
C LEU A 237 10.61 -2.32 -17.44
N LEU A 238 10.70 -3.29 -18.33
CA LEU A 238 10.05 -3.21 -19.64
C LEU A 238 8.53 -3.11 -19.50
N ILE A 239 7.92 -3.88 -18.61
CA ILE A 239 6.47 -3.81 -18.32
C ILE A 239 6.10 -2.42 -17.78
N SER A 240 6.91 -1.83 -16.91
CA SER A 240 6.65 -0.50 -16.36
C SER A 240 6.77 0.60 -17.41
N ILE A 241 7.77 0.53 -18.28
CA ILE A 241 7.92 1.46 -19.41
C ILE A 241 6.73 1.35 -20.36
N PHE A 242 6.31 0.12 -20.68
CA PHE A 242 5.15 -0.11 -21.55
C PHE A 242 3.86 0.46 -20.93
N SER A 243 3.67 0.32 -19.61
CA SER A 243 2.56 0.94 -18.88
C SER A 243 2.56 2.47 -18.96
N ILE A 244 3.74 3.11 -18.88
CA ILE A 244 3.86 4.56 -19.08
C ILE A 244 3.48 4.97 -20.50
N VAL A 245 3.97 4.25 -21.51
CA VAL A 245 3.66 4.52 -22.92
C VAL A 245 2.15 4.47 -23.16
N ILE A 246 1.46 3.47 -22.59
CA ILE A 246 0.00 3.38 -22.66
C ILE A 246 -0.65 4.61 -22.03
N CYS A 247 -0.19 5.05 -20.86
CA CYS A 247 -0.73 6.22 -20.18
C CYS A 247 -0.52 7.50 -21.00
N ILE A 248 0.69 7.71 -21.55
CA ILE A 248 1.01 8.88 -22.38
C ILE A 248 0.15 8.90 -23.66
N VAL A 249 0.04 7.78 -24.35
CA VAL A 249 -0.80 7.65 -25.56
C VAL A 249 -2.26 7.95 -25.19
N CYS A 250 -2.76 7.43 -24.08
CA CYS A 250 -4.11 7.71 -23.61
C CYS A 250 -4.32 9.21 -23.36
N LEU A 251 -3.40 9.88 -22.65
CA LEU A 251 -3.47 11.31 -22.34
C LEU A 251 -3.40 12.17 -23.61
N LEU A 252 -2.55 11.82 -24.58
CA LEU A 252 -2.45 12.55 -25.85
C LEU A 252 -3.72 12.42 -26.69
N TYR A 253 -4.38 11.27 -26.61
CA TYR A 253 -5.61 11.01 -27.39
C TYR A 253 -6.86 11.66 -26.77
N THR A 254 -6.85 11.92 -25.45
CA THR A 254 -7.94 12.57 -24.70
C THR A 254 -7.74 14.07 -24.52
N SER A 255 -6.59 14.62 -24.92
CA SER A 255 -6.36 16.07 -24.93
C SER A 255 -7.30 16.73 -25.96
N PRO A 256 -8.16 17.69 -25.57
CA PRO A 256 -9.03 18.38 -26.51
C PRO A 256 -8.18 19.02 -27.60
N SER A 257 -8.58 18.77 -28.85
CA SER A 257 -7.91 19.40 -30.02
C SER A 257 -8.00 20.91 -29.88
N PRO A 258 -6.96 21.67 -30.28
CA PRO A 258 -7.04 23.14 -30.32
C PRO A 258 -8.19 23.70 -31.19
N ARG A 259 -8.82 22.84 -31.99
CA ARG A 259 -10.00 23.18 -32.80
C ARG A 259 -11.30 23.22 -32.00
N ASP A 260 -11.37 22.54 -30.84
CA ASP A 260 -12.56 22.51 -30.01
C ASP A 260 -12.64 23.71 -29.04
N LEU A 261 -11.58 24.52 -28.97
CA LEU A 261 -11.51 25.76 -28.18
C LEU A 261 -11.86 27.02 -28.98
N SER A 262 -12.27 26.88 -30.25
CA SER A 262 -12.55 28.00 -31.17
C SER A 262 -14.04 28.13 -31.55
N THR A 263 -14.96 27.55 -30.82
CA THR A 263 -16.42 27.74 -30.98
C THR A 263 -17.06 28.41 -29.79
#